data_6f93c0007e6f1775d924f53d2a3b5556
#
_entry.id   6f93c0007e6f1775d924f53d2a3b5556
#
_cell.length_a   1.000
_cell.length_b   1.000
_cell.length_c   1.000
_cell.angle_alpha   90.00
_cell.angle_beta   90.00
_cell.angle_gamma   90.00
#
_symmetry.space_group_name_H-M   'P 1'
#
loop_
_entity.id
_entity.type
_entity.pdbx_description
1 polymer ?
#
loop_
_entity_poly.entity_id
_entity_poly.type
_entity_poly.pdbx_seq_one_letter_code
_entity_poly.pdbx_strand_id
1 'polypeptide(L)'
;MTAYVERALGFEGNAASPTRLFPRPDEIGAAAVLLIVHDAWNLSVLKKMDVPSWWPNADRDDPAVHQVDTDKARRGRRRYASNTLVDVGEGSSGRALRHVLELTAQARATLDLLGRPTAKLLVGHRGLGGGESLRDYATGNALDGAIRRWQQQACADSVVLPQRIHAQALRHSAQAHHGRARNNTQSTHERDYQLLDEEVRDASRGAVELGLAQALASARQTVAMRLVDQADGDTEEAADLVAKEAEVDIEVARRIVAGRLRTPVASCADFLNSDHSAAGTP
;
A
#
# COMPACT_ATOMS: atom_id res chain seq x y z
N MET A 1 13.68 -11.26 39.01
CA MET A 1 12.33 -10.72 38.72
C MET A 1 11.45 -11.78 38.05
N THR A 2 11.97 -12.56 37.09
CA THR A 2 11.24 -13.66 36.41
C THR A 2 10.67 -14.68 37.40
N ALA A 3 11.49 -15.16 38.34
CA ALA A 3 11.07 -16.13 39.39
C ALA A 3 9.97 -15.58 40.33
N TYR A 4 9.92 -14.27 40.56
CA TYR A 4 8.88 -13.65 41.38
C TYR A 4 7.53 -13.60 40.62
N VAL A 5 7.55 -13.25 39.37
CA VAL A 5 6.34 -13.21 38.50
C VAL A 5 5.80 -14.64 38.29
N GLU A 6 6.69 -15.60 38.04
CA GLU A 6 6.33 -17.03 37.93
C GLU A 6 5.65 -17.55 39.18
N ARG A 7 6.20 -17.21 40.37
CA ARG A 7 5.63 -17.59 41.65
C ARG A 7 4.32 -16.85 41.96
N ALA A 8 4.24 -15.55 41.65
CA ALA A 8 3.03 -14.74 41.87
C ALA A 8 1.86 -15.18 40.98
N LEU A 9 2.13 -15.74 39.80
CA LEU A 9 1.12 -16.27 38.87
C LEU A 9 0.81 -17.75 39.11
N GLY A 10 1.39 -18.38 40.17
CA GLY A 10 1.12 -19.79 40.54
C GLY A 10 1.72 -20.80 39.56
N PHE A 11 2.72 -20.41 38.79
CA PHE A 11 3.38 -21.28 37.82
C PHE A 11 4.52 -22.06 38.48
N GLU A 12 4.23 -23.24 38.95
CA GLU A 12 5.24 -24.20 39.41
C GLU A 12 5.52 -25.20 38.27
N GLY A 13 6.76 -25.15 37.74
CA GLY A 13 7.28 -26.11 36.76
C GLY A 13 7.36 -25.66 35.32
N ASN A 14 7.98 -26.49 34.48
CA ASN A 14 8.24 -26.25 33.03
C ASN A 14 7.00 -26.01 32.15
N ALA A 15 5.80 -26.20 32.69
CA ALA A 15 4.55 -26.06 31.94
C ALA A 15 4.11 -24.60 31.71
N ALA A 16 4.68 -23.64 32.44
CA ALA A 16 4.28 -22.25 32.46
C ALA A 16 5.41 -21.33 31.99
N SER A 17 5.91 -21.58 30.80
CA SER A 17 6.88 -20.68 30.18
C SER A 17 6.26 -19.28 29.97
N PRO A 18 6.96 -18.20 30.33
CA PRO A 18 6.55 -16.82 30.01
C PRO A 18 6.20 -16.61 28.54
N THR A 19 6.66 -17.49 27.64
CA THR A 19 6.35 -17.51 26.23
C THR A 19 4.88 -17.82 25.92
N ARG A 20 4.10 -18.33 26.87
CA ARG A 20 2.65 -18.51 26.71
C ARG A 20 1.83 -17.26 27.01
N LEU A 21 2.41 -16.33 27.77
CA LEU A 21 1.76 -15.08 28.16
C LEU A 21 2.15 -13.90 27.27
N PHE A 22 3.31 -13.97 26.64
CA PHE A 22 3.90 -12.87 25.90
C PHE A 22 4.40 -13.33 24.55
N PRO A 23 4.26 -12.50 23.51
CA PRO A 23 4.71 -12.88 22.19
C PRO A 23 6.21 -13.15 22.17
N ARG A 24 6.56 -14.26 21.53
CA ARG A 24 7.94 -14.69 21.31
C ARG A 24 8.61 -13.85 20.23
N PRO A 25 9.95 -13.89 20.13
CA PRO A 25 10.65 -13.14 19.08
C PRO A 25 10.22 -13.49 17.66
N ASP A 26 9.90 -14.76 17.37
CA ASP A 26 9.38 -15.21 16.08
C ASP A 26 7.98 -14.64 15.78
N GLU A 27 7.11 -14.57 16.78
CA GLU A 27 5.77 -13.97 16.67
C GLU A 27 5.85 -12.44 16.46
N ILE A 28 6.78 -11.77 17.12
CA ILE A 28 7.08 -10.34 16.84
C ILE A 28 7.64 -10.17 15.43
N GLY A 29 8.46 -11.12 14.96
CA GLY A 29 8.94 -11.15 13.57
C GLY A 29 7.80 -11.30 12.57
N ALA A 30 6.86 -12.22 12.84
CA ALA A 30 5.63 -12.37 12.05
C ALA A 30 4.79 -11.09 12.00
N ALA A 31 4.59 -10.45 13.17
CA ALA A 31 3.87 -9.18 13.27
C ALA A 31 4.53 -8.07 12.43
N ALA A 32 5.86 -7.98 12.47
CA ALA A 32 6.59 -7.00 11.65
C ALA A 32 6.44 -7.29 10.16
N VAL A 33 6.55 -8.55 9.74
CA VAL A 33 6.36 -8.97 8.34
C VAL A 33 4.93 -8.66 7.87
N LEU A 34 3.93 -8.98 8.70
CA LEU A 34 2.53 -8.69 8.41
C LEU A 34 2.32 -7.19 8.10
N LEU A 35 2.85 -6.31 8.95
CA LEU A 35 2.74 -4.86 8.77
C LEU A 35 3.52 -4.37 7.54
N ILE A 36 4.68 -4.95 7.23
CA ILE A 36 5.45 -4.62 6.02
C ILE A 36 4.67 -5.00 4.76
N VAL A 37 4.08 -6.19 4.74
CA VAL A 37 3.36 -6.70 3.56
C VAL A 37 2.08 -5.90 3.31
N HIS A 38 1.32 -5.58 4.37
CA HIS A 38 0.07 -4.84 4.22
C HIS A 38 0.24 -3.37 3.87
N ASP A 39 1.23 -2.68 4.44
CA ASP A 39 1.37 -1.22 4.29
C ASP A 39 2.73 -0.75 3.82
N ALA A 40 3.60 -1.67 3.44
CA ALA A 40 4.95 -1.36 2.99
C ALA A 40 5.76 -0.47 3.95
N TRP A 41 5.60 -0.69 5.27
CA TRP A 41 6.35 0.05 6.29
C TRP A 41 7.85 -0.21 6.20
N ASN A 42 8.63 0.84 6.41
CA ASN A 42 10.07 0.67 6.64
C ASN A 42 10.32 0.06 8.01
N LEU A 43 11.30 -0.84 8.11
CA LEU A 43 11.71 -1.43 9.37
C LEU A 43 12.09 -0.38 10.42
N SER A 44 12.77 0.70 10.00
CA SER A 44 13.12 1.83 10.90
C SER A 44 11.91 2.59 11.42
N VAL A 45 10.80 2.60 10.68
CA VAL A 45 9.53 3.18 11.12
C VAL A 45 8.86 2.24 12.11
N LEU A 46 8.79 0.93 11.80
CA LEU A 46 8.22 -0.08 12.70
C LEU A 46 8.94 -0.12 14.06
N LYS A 47 10.27 -0.02 14.06
CA LYS A 47 11.06 0.06 15.30
C LYS A 47 10.64 1.22 16.21
N LYS A 48 10.22 2.34 15.62
CA LYS A 48 9.84 3.55 16.35
C LYS A 48 8.34 3.69 16.57
N MET A 49 7.55 2.85 15.92
CA MET A 49 6.10 2.95 15.93
C MET A 49 5.55 2.78 17.34
N ASP A 50 4.80 3.76 17.77
CA ASP A 50 4.06 3.72 19.01
C ASP A 50 2.68 3.08 18.79
N VAL A 51 2.02 2.72 19.86
CA VAL A 51 0.62 2.27 19.83
C VAL A 51 -0.21 3.39 19.21
N PRO A 52 -0.91 3.14 18.09
CA PRO A 52 -1.68 4.16 17.43
C PRO A 52 -2.85 4.65 18.28
N SER A 53 -3.22 5.91 18.11
CA SER A 53 -4.45 6.42 18.62
C SER A 53 -5.61 5.73 17.89
N TRP A 54 -6.62 5.32 18.64
CA TRP A 54 -7.81 4.68 18.12
C TRP A 54 -9.01 5.61 18.29
N TRP A 55 -9.73 5.79 17.21
CA TRP A 55 -11.00 6.51 17.23
C TRP A 55 -12.11 5.47 17.11
N PRO A 56 -12.82 5.15 18.22
CA PRO A 56 -14.00 4.33 18.10
C PRO A 56 -15.04 5.13 17.30
N ASN A 57 -15.55 4.54 16.25
CA ASN A 57 -16.73 5.10 15.62
C ASN A 57 -17.92 5.03 16.60
N ALA A 58 -18.68 6.11 16.70
CA ALA A 58 -19.86 6.18 17.54
C ALA A 58 -20.94 5.18 17.07
N ASP A 59 -20.98 4.86 15.78
CA ASP A 59 -21.83 3.83 15.21
C ASP A 59 -21.08 2.48 15.16
N ARG A 60 -21.69 1.46 15.80
CA ARG A 60 -21.10 0.12 15.90
C ARG A 60 -20.89 -0.60 14.56
N ASP A 61 -21.55 -0.12 13.51
CA ASP A 61 -21.50 -0.69 12.16
C ASP A 61 -20.38 -0.12 11.30
N ASP A 62 -19.75 0.97 11.74
CA ASP A 62 -18.64 1.56 11.01
C ASP A 62 -17.29 0.84 11.30
N PRO A 63 -16.43 0.66 10.28
CA PRO A 63 -15.14 0.01 10.48
C PRO A 63 -14.24 0.83 11.41
N ALA A 64 -13.50 0.14 12.29
CA ALA A 64 -12.56 0.77 13.20
C ALA A 64 -11.44 1.48 12.42
N VAL A 65 -11.14 2.71 12.82
CA VAL A 65 -10.13 3.57 12.19
C VAL A 65 -8.96 3.77 13.15
N HIS A 66 -7.77 3.38 12.73
CA HIS A 66 -6.53 3.58 13.49
C HIS A 66 -5.69 4.69 12.85
N GLN A 67 -5.29 5.65 13.65
CA GLN A 67 -4.36 6.69 13.22
C GLN A 67 -2.96 6.36 13.70
N VAL A 68 -2.06 6.10 12.76
CA VAL A 68 -0.67 5.73 13.00
C VAL A 68 0.24 6.90 12.69
N ASP A 69 0.89 7.44 13.72
CA ASP A 69 1.90 8.47 13.55
C ASP A 69 3.27 7.86 13.28
N THR A 70 3.98 8.40 12.30
CA THR A 70 5.28 7.88 11.87
C THR A 70 6.35 8.95 11.87
N ASP A 71 7.53 8.59 12.38
CA ASP A 71 8.73 9.42 12.32
C ASP A 71 9.69 8.91 11.24
N LYS A 72 9.80 9.67 10.13
CA LYS A 72 10.71 9.41 9.01
C LYS A 72 11.89 10.36 9.04
N ALA A 73 12.88 10.11 9.88
CA ALA A 73 14.02 11.00 10.15
C ALA A 73 14.72 11.56 8.90
N ARG A 74 14.71 10.84 7.77
CA ARG A 74 15.34 11.28 6.50
C ARG A 74 14.62 12.44 5.79
N ARG A 75 13.39 12.81 6.21
CA ARG A 75 12.57 13.82 5.53
C ARG A 75 12.73 15.24 6.09
N GLY A 76 13.69 15.50 6.95
CA GLY A 76 13.93 16.83 7.53
C GLY A 76 12.66 17.41 8.18
N ARG A 77 12.22 18.60 7.76
CA ARG A 77 11.02 19.25 8.30
C ARG A 77 9.71 18.44 8.11
N ARG A 78 9.65 17.53 7.13
CA ARG A 78 8.49 16.64 6.85
C ARG A 78 8.67 15.24 7.43
N ARG A 79 9.38 15.10 8.54
CA ARG A 79 9.68 13.79 9.14
C ARG A 79 8.47 13.11 9.74
N TYR A 80 7.51 13.88 10.24
CA TYR A 80 6.28 13.35 10.82
C TYR A 80 5.20 13.19 9.74
N ALA A 81 4.55 12.06 9.75
CA ALA A 81 3.42 11.76 8.87
C ALA A 81 2.44 10.87 9.62
N SER A 82 1.16 11.11 9.42
CA SER A 82 0.07 10.30 9.96
C SER A 82 -0.53 9.45 8.83
N ASN A 83 -0.86 8.20 9.13
CA ASN A 83 -1.56 7.30 8.20
C ASN A 83 -2.82 6.79 8.88
N THR A 84 -3.89 6.75 8.12
CA THR A 84 -5.18 6.21 8.57
C THR A 84 -5.32 4.78 8.04
N LEU A 85 -5.48 3.81 8.95
CA LEU A 85 -5.70 2.40 8.64
C LEU A 85 -7.11 2.01 9.05
N VAL A 86 -7.89 1.53 8.10
CA VAL A 86 -9.28 1.14 8.31
C VAL A 86 -9.38 -0.37 8.40
N ASP A 87 -10.06 -0.90 9.42
CA ASP A 87 -10.34 -2.32 9.57
C ASP A 87 -11.66 -2.65 8.89
N VAL A 88 -11.59 -3.07 7.65
CA VAL A 88 -12.74 -3.54 6.86
C VAL A 88 -12.81 -5.09 6.78
N GLY A 89 -12.22 -5.78 7.74
CA GLY A 89 -12.18 -7.24 7.78
C GLY A 89 -10.84 -7.85 7.36
N GLU A 90 -10.85 -9.14 7.08
CA GLU A 90 -9.65 -9.89 6.69
C GLU A 90 -8.98 -9.29 5.46
N GLY A 91 -7.65 -9.31 5.44
CA GLY A 91 -6.84 -8.73 4.37
C GLY A 91 -6.70 -7.20 4.43
N SER A 92 -7.35 -6.50 5.38
CA SER A 92 -7.18 -5.05 5.54
C SER A 92 -5.99 -4.70 6.44
N SER A 93 -5.38 -3.55 6.16
CA SER A 93 -4.29 -3.00 6.98
C SER A 93 -4.72 -2.72 8.43
N GLY A 94 -5.95 -2.27 8.64
CA GLY A 94 -6.49 -2.04 9.97
C GLY A 94 -6.66 -3.35 10.76
N ARG A 95 -7.10 -4.44 10.11
CA ARG A 95 -7.18 -5.77 10.72
C ARG A 95 -5.79 -6.29 11.08
N ALA A 96 -4.80 -6.16 10.19
CA ALA A 96 -3.43 -6.53 10.46
C ALA A 96 -2.87 -5.79 11.69
N LEU A 97 -3.11 -4.48 11.78
CA LEU A 97 -2.70 -3.68 12.93
C LEU A 97 -3.42 -4.12 14.20
N ARG A 98 -4.72 -4.41 14.16
CA ARG A 98 -5.49 -4.89 15.31
C ARG A 98 -4.89 -6.18 15.87
N HIS A 99 -4.57 -7.15 15.01
CA HIS A 99 -3.92 -8.39 15.46
C HIS A 99 -2.59 -8.12 16.17
N VAL A 100 -1.80 -7.18 15.70
CA VAL A 100 -0.54 -6.80 16.36
C VAL A 100 -0.79 -6.09 17.69
N LEU A 101 -1.81 -5.25 17.78
CA LEU A 101 -2.21 -4.58 19.02
C LEU A 101 -2.65 -5.59 20.10
N GLU A 102 -3.48 -6.54 19.73
CA GLU A 102 -3.97 -7.62 20.59
C GLU A 102 -2.81 -8.52 21.04
N LEU A 103 -1.98 -8.97 20.12
CA LEU A 103 -0.81 -9.81 20.38
C LEU A 103 0.11 -9.18 21.43
N THR A 104 0.34 -7.88 21.38
CA THR A 104 1.33 -7.18 22.22
C THR A 104 0.73 -6.49 23.45
N ALA A 105 -0.59 -6.49 23.61
CA ALA A 105 -1.30 -5.78 24.68
C ALA A 105 -0.86 -6.24 26.08
N GLN A 106 -0.82 -7.55 26.32
CA GLN A 106 -0.48 -8.12 27.61
C GLN A 106 0.97 -7.81 28.01
N ALA A 107 1.90 -7.81 27.04
CA ALA A 107 3.29 -7.47 27.29
C ALA A 107 3.46 -6.00 27.71
N ARG A 108 2.73 -5.08 27.06
CA ARG A 108 2.73 -3.66 27.44
C ARG A 108 2.12 -3.43 28.84
N ALA A 109 0.97 -4.03 29.10
CA ALA A 109 0.32 -3.94 30.41
C ALA A 109 1.23 -4.46 31.52
N THR A 110 1.95 -5.55 31.29
CA THR A 110 2.90 -6.10 32.25
C THR A 110 4.10 -5.18 32.47
N LEU A 111 4.65 -4.56 31.40
CA LEU A 111 5.72 -3.57 31.56
C LEU A 111 5.27 -2.35 32.36
N ASP A 112 4.03 -1.89 32.18
CA ASP A 112 3.45 -0.80 32.96
C ASP A 112 3.37 -1.18 34.46
N LEU A 113 2.84 -2.35 34.77
CA LEU A 113 2.79 -2.87 36.16
C LEU A 113 4.18 -3.03 36.80
N LEU A 114 5.22 -3.27 36.00
CA LEU A 114 6.60 -3.34 36.43
C LEU A 114 7.29 -1.97 36.59
N GLY A 115 6.56 -0.88 36.40
CA GLY A 115 7.08 0.49 36.45
C GLY A 115 7.97 0.85 35.26
N ARG A 116 7.80 0.18 34.12
CA ARG A 116 8.56 0.38 32.87
C ARG A 116 7.62 0.59 31.68
N PRO A 117 6.73 1.58 31.76
CA PRO A 117 5.75 1.83 30.70
C PRO A 117 6.43 2.08 29.35
N THR A 118 5.82 1.59 28.29
CA THR A 118 6.28 1.84 26.91
C THR A 118 5.11 2.10 26.00
N ALA A 119 5.25 3.11 25.17
CA ALA A 119 4.29 3.40 24.10
C ALA A 119 4.54 2.56 22.83
N LYS A 120 5.64 1.78 22.78
CA LYS A 120 6.00 1.03 21.57
C LYS A 120 4.99 -0.04 21.21
N LEU A 121 4.70 -0.16 19.91
CA LEU A 121 3.77 -1.15 19.39
C LEU A 121 4.32 -2.58 19.55
N LEU A 122 5.58 -2.79 19.12
CA LEU A 122 6.19 -4.11 19.10
C LEU A 122 6.91 -4.40 20.43
N VAL A 123 6.23 -5.09 21.31
CA VAL A 123 6.69 -5.49 22.64
C VAL A 123 6.47 -6.98 22.84
N GLY A 124 7.47 -7.66 23.35
CA GLY A 124 7.37 -9.10 23.56
C GLY A 124 8.55 -9.66 24.38
N HIS A 125 8.62 -10.98 24.43
CA HIS A 125 9.67 -11.71 25.13
C HIS A 125 11.02 -11.55 24.43
N ARG A 126 12.11 -11.45 25.20
CA ARG A 126 13.47 -11.30 24.65
C ARG A 126 14.03 -12.58 24.03
N GLY A 127 13.51 -13.75 24.41
CA GLY A 127 14.06 -15.05 24.08
C GLY A 127 14.86 -15.66 25.24
N LEU A 128 15.36 -16.84 25.04
CA LEU A 128 16.16 -17.57 26.02
C LEU A 128 17.52 -16.88 26.21
N GLY A 129 17.81 -16.40 27.42
CA GLY A 129 19.09 -15.78 27.79
C GLY A 129 18.92 -14.75 28.89
N GLY A 130 19.57 -14.94 30.02
CA GLY A 130 19.41 -14.24 31.28
C GLY A 130 19.25 -12.71 31.17
N GLY A 131 18.40 -12.18 32.02
CA GLY A 131 18.08 -10.76 32.10
C GLY A 131 16.57 -10.50 32.07
N GLU A 132 16.20 -9.26 31.73
CA GLU A 132 14.80 -8.87 31.66
C GLU A 132 14.06 -9.62 30.54
N SER A 133 12.99 -10.32 30.92
CA SER A 133 12.24 -11.19 29.99
C SER A 133 11.42 -10.41 28.94
N LEU A 134 10.94 -9.21 29.30
CA LEU A 134 10.13 -8.36 28.41
C LEU A 134 10.92 -7.13 27.94
N ARG A 135 10.76 -6.79 26.67
CA ARG A 135 11.34 -5.57 26.08
C ARG A 135 10.51 -5.06 24.90
N ASP A 136 10.76 -3.82 24.50
CA ASP A 136 10.42 -3.36 23.17
C ASP A 136 11.48 -3.80 22.12
N TYR A 137 11.10 -3.74 20.86
CA TYR A 137 11.96 -4.08 19.73
C TYR A 137 12.47 -2.84 18.98
N ALA A 138 12.47 -1.68 19.65
CA ALA A 138 12.84 -0.39 19.06
C ALA A 138 14.34 -0.25 18.79
N THR A 139 15.18 -0.92 19.58
CA THR A 139 16.63 -0.68 19.58
C THR A 139 17.43 -1.76 18.85
N GLY A 140 18.55 -1.34 18.27
CA GLY A 140 19.55 -2.22 17.64
C GLY A 140 18.97 -3.09 16.54
N ASN A 141 19.42 -4.35 16.47
CA ASN A 141 19.02 -5.35 15.48
C ASN A 141 17.96 -6.33 16.03
N ALA A 142 17.25 -5.95 17.09
CA ALA A 142 16.29 -6.83 17.75
C ALA A 142 15.17 -7.28 16.81
N LEU A 143 14.59 -6.36 16.06
CA LEU A 143 13.51 -6.64 15.12
C LEU A 143 14.00 -7.43 13.91
N ASP A 144 15.21 -7.14 13.40
CA ASP A 144 15.85 -7.94 12.34
C ASP A 144 16.08 -9.39 12.78
N GLY A 145 16.51 -9.57 14.04
CA GLY A 145 16.66 -10.88 14.66
C GLY A 145 15.32 -11.62 14.81
N ALA A 146 14.27 -10.90 15.14
CA ALA A 146 12.92 -11.43 15.26
C ALA A 146 12.38 -11.94 13.91
N ILE A 147 12.54 -11.16 12.84
CA ILE A 147 12.15 -11.57 11.46
C ILE A 147 12.92 -12.83 11.04
N ARG A 148 14.21 -12.93 11.34
CA ARG A 148 15.00 -14.14 11.02
C ARG A 148 14.50 -15.37 11.78
N ARG A 149 14.11 -15.22 13.05
CA ARG A 149 13.54 -16.35 13.83
C ARG A 149 12.18 -16.77 13.30
N TRP A 150 11.34 -15.81 12.93
CA TRP A 150 10.08 -16.12 12.25
C TRP A 150 10.33 -16.91 10.96
N GLN A 151 11.26 -16.49 10.12
CA GLN A 151 11.61 -17.22 8.90
C GLN A 151 12.08 -18.65 9.18
N GLN A 152 12.95 -18.84 10.20
CA GLN A 152 13.42 -20.16 10.59
C GLN A 152 12.27 -21.05 11.07
N GLN A 153 11.34 -20.50 11.86
CA GLN A 153 10.16 -21.23 12.33
C GLN A 153 9.24 -21.60 11.18
N ALA A 154 8.93 -20.67 10.29
CA ALA A 154 8.08 -20.93 9.13
C ALA A 154 8.67 -22.01 8.20
N CYS A 155 9.98 -22.02 7.99
CA CYS A 155 10.66 -23.10 7.26
C CYS A 155 10.57 -24.44 7.99
N ALA A 156 10.66 -24.45 9.32
CA ALA A 156 10.47 -25.67 10.12
C ALA A 156 9.03 -26.21 10.02
N ASP A 157 8.05 -25.30 9.86
CA ASP A 157 6.64 -25.63 9.65
C ASP A 157 6.33 -25.94 8.15
N SER A 158 7.37 -26.23 7.35
CA SER A 158 7.29 -26.62 5.94
C SER A 158 6.79 -25.53 4.98
N VAL A 159 6.86 -24.26 5.38
CA VAL A 159 6.59 -23.15 4.46
C VAL A 159 7.82 -22.88 3.60
N VAL A 160 7.65 -22.92 2.28
CA VAL A 160 8.73 -22.62 1.34
C VAL A 160 8.97 -21.12 1.29
N LEU A 161 10.06 -20.69 1.88
CA LEU A 161 10.50 -19.29 1.90
C LEU A 161 11.88 -19.14 1.27
N PRO A 162 12.22 -17.97 0.72
CA PRO A 162 13.58 -17.67 0.28
C PRO A 162 14.60 -17.90 1.41
N GLN A 163 15.82 -18.29 1.05
CA GLN A 163 16.89 -18.58 2.02
C GLN A 163 17.12 -17.44 3.03
N ARG A 164 16.94 -16.19 2.59
CA ARG A 164 17.03 -15.01 3.42
C ARG A 164 15.99 -13.97 3.03
N ILE A 165 15.18 -13.56 4.00
CA ILE A 165 14.19 -12.50 3.84
C ILE A 165 14.75 -11.21 4.44
N HIS A 166 14.87 -10.18 3.60
CA HIS A 166 15.21 -8.84 4.02
C HIS A 166 13.95 -7.98 4.09
N ALA A 167 13.77 -7.23 5.18
CA ALA A 167 12.63 -6.33 5.34
C ALA A 167 12.51 -5.30 4.19
N GLN A 168 13.65 -4.90 3.61
CA GLN A 168 13.67 -4.01 2.45
C GLN A 168 13.14 -4.70 1.18
N ALA A 169 13.51 -5.96 0.94
CA ALA A 169 13.00 -6.72 -0.19
C ALA A 169 11.49 -6.99 -0.06
N LEU A 170 11.03 -7.40 1.14
CA LEU A 170 9.60 -7.54 1.41
C LEU A 170 8.83 -6.24 1.14
N ARG A 171 9.37 -5.12 1.59
CA ARG A 171 8.76 -3.81 1.34
C ARG A 171 8.73 -3.49 -0.15
N HIS A 172 9.80 -3.80 -0.88
CA HIS A 172 9.87 -3.60 -2.33
C HIS A 172 8.77 -4.40 -3.03
N SER A 173 8.68 -5.71 -2.76
CA SER A 173 7.64 -6.58 -3.32
C SER A 173 6.23 -6.10 -2.94
N ALA A 174 6.01 -5.69 -1.68
CA ALA A 174 4.72 -5.16 -1.24
C ALA A 174 4.34 -3.88 -2.00
N GLN A 175 5.28 -2.96 -2.23
CA GLN A 175 5.04 -1.75 -3.02
C GLN A 175 4.70 -2.06 -4.48
N ALA A 176 5.45 -2.96 -5.11
CA ALA A 176 5.20 -3.39 -6.48
C ALA A 176 3.81 -4.04 -6.60
N HIS A 177 3.48 -4.93 -5.67
CA HIS A 177 2.23 -5.70 -5.69
C HIS A 177 0.97 -4.85 -5.42
N HIS A 178 1.09 -3.80 -4.60
CA HIS A 178 -0.05 -2.93 -4.28
C HIS A 178 -0.48 -2.01 -5.42
N GLY A 179 0.33 -1.81 -6.45
CA GLY A 179 0.03 -0.97 -7.61
C GLY A 179 -0.20 0.52 -7.32
N ARG A 180 -0.10 0.93 -6.05
CA ARG A 180 -0.28 2.32 -5.60
C ARG A 180 0.73 2.70 -4.54
N ALA A 181 1.08 4.00 -4.48
CA ALA A 181 2.00 4.50 -3.48
C ALA A 181 1.47 4.30 -2.06
N ARG A 182 2.19 3.51 -1.25
CA ARG A 182 1.96 3.35 0.18
C ARG A 182 3.18 3.84 0.94
N ASN A 183 2.98 4.80 1.84
CA ASN A 183 4.07 5.38 2.63
C ASN A 183 5.20 6.05 1.83
N ASN A 184 4.97 6.32 0.53
CA ASN A 184 5.85 7.02 -0.40
C ASN A 184 5.09 8.11 -1.15
N THR A 185 5.82 8.98 -1.87
CA THR A 185 5.20 9.83 -2.89
C THR A 185 4.92 9.00 -4.15
N GLN A 186 3.94 9.42 -4.96
CA GLN A 186 3.60 8.74 -6.21
C GLN A 186 4.82 8.64 -7.14
N SER A 187 5.58 9.72 -7.29
CA SER A 187 6.79 9.73 -8.13
C SER A 187 7.88 8.77 -7.64
N THR A 188 8.04 8.61 -6.32
CA THR A 188 8.98 7.62 -5.75
C THR A 188 8.47 6.20 -5.99
N HIS A 189 7.16 5.98 -5.89
CA HIS A 189 6.57 4.67 -6.12
C HIS A 189 6.76 4.23 -7.57
N GLU A 190 6.43 5.09 -8.52
CA GLU A 190 6.60 4.81 -9.95
C GLU A 190 8.07 4.55 -10.31
N ARG A 191 8.97 5.48 -9.95
CA ARG A 191 10.39 5.38 -10.32
C ARG A 191 11.13 4.21 -9.67
N ASP A 192 10.92 4.02 -8.36
CA ASP A 192 11.78 3.15 -7.55
C ASP A 192 11.18 1.74 -7.36
N TYR A 193 9.90 1.55 -7.70
CA TYR A 193 9.22 0.27 -7.51
C TYR A 193 8.53 -0.26 -8.78
N GLN A 194 7.74 0.54 -9.47
CA GLN A 194 7.01 0.06 -10.65
C GLN A 194 7.91 -0.06 -11.89
N LEU A 195 8.70 0.97 -12.20
CA LEU A 195 9.53 0.97 -13.40
C LEU A 195 10.72 0.01 -13.35
N LEU A 196 11.15 -0.40 -12.14
CA LEU A 196 12.27 -1.32 -11.95
C LEU A 196 11.85 -2.78 -11.88
N ASP A 197 10.57 -3.06 -11.65
CA ASP A 197 10.05 -4.42 -11.55
C ASP A 197 9.59 -4.91 -12.93
N GLU A 198 10.22 -5.98 -13.42
CA GLU A 198 9.97 -6.52 -14.76
C GLU A 198 8.55 -7.13 -14.86
N GLU A 199 8.08 -7.83 -13.82
CA GLU A 199 6.73 -8.40 -13.80
C GLU A 199 5.66 -7.30 -13.84
N VAL A 200 5.87 -6.21 -13.09
CA VAL A 200 4.95 -5.06 -13.07
C VAL A 200 4.94 -4.35 -14.43
N ARG A 201 6.11 -4.20 -15.07
CA ARG A 201 6.20 -3.62 -16.42
C ARG A 201 5.47 -4.49 -17.44
N ASP A 202 5.67 -5.80 -17.40
CA ASP A 202 5.04 -6.73 -18.33
C ASP A 202 3.53 -6.78 -18.13
N ALA A 203 3.06 -6.81 -16.88
CA ALA A 203 1.63 -6.74 -16.56
C ALA A 203 0.97 -5.41 -16.99
N SER A 204 1.73 -4.30 -16.96
CA SER A 204 1.23 -2.98 -17.36
C SER A 204 1.34 -2.69 -18.87
N ARG A 205 2.07 -3.51 -19.64
CA ARG A 205 2.32 -3.28 -21.08
C ARG A 205 1.05 -3.05 -21.88
N GLY A 206 0.03 -3.91 -21.71
CA GLY A 206 -1.24 -3.78 -22.39
C GLY A 206 -1.98 -2.47 -22.08
N ALA A 207 -1.94 -2.02 -20.84
CA ALA A 207 -2.54 -0.75 -20.42
C ALA A 207 -1.78 0.45 -21.01
N VAL A 208 -0.45 0.37 -21.08
CA VAL A 208 0.40 1.40 -21.72
C VAL A 208 0.15 1.47 -23.22
N GLU A 209 0.08 0.33 -23.91
CA GLU A 209 -0.22 0.26 -25.35
C GLU A 209 -1.60 0.84 -25.66
N LEU A 210 -2.62 0.51 -24.86
CA LEU A 210 -3.96 1.07 -25.01
C LEU A 210 -3.95 2.59 -24.78
N GLY A 211 -3.30 3.07 -23.72
CA GLY A 211 -3.17 4.49 -23.42
C GLY A 211 -2.43 5.25 -24.52
N LEU A 212 -1.39 4.67 -25.10
CA LEU A 212 -0.66 5.24 -26.24
C LEU A 212 -1.55 5.33 -27.48
N ALA A 213 -2.29 4.26 -27.80
CA ALA A 213 -3.23 4.25 -28.91
C ALA A 213 -4.31 5.33 -28.76
N GLN A 214 -4.87 5.48 -27.56
CA GLN A 214 -5.85 6.53 -27.25
C GLN A 214 -5.25 7.94 -27.37
N ALA A 215 -4.03 8.15 -26.88
CA ALA A 215 -3.34 9.43 -26.99
C ALA A 215 -3.06 9.80 -28.47
N LEU A 216 -2.63 8.83 -29.28
CA LEU A 216 -2.42 9.02 -30.71
C LEU A 216 -3.74 9.34 -31.43
N ALA A 217 -4.82 8.63 -31.13
CA ALA A 217 -6.14 8.91 -31.68
C ALA A 217 -6.62 10.32 -31.33
N SER A 218 -6.46 10.75 -30.09
CA SER A 218 -6.78 12.11 -29.65
C SER A 218 -5.95 13.18 -30.35
N ALA A 219 -4.63 12.94 -30.52
CA ALA A 219 -3.75 13.85 -31.24
C ALA A 219 -4.17 14.00 -32.73
N ARG A 220 -4.49 12.88 -33.41
CA ARG A 220 -4.99 12.87 -34.77
C ARG A 220 -6.30 13.66 -34.90
N GLN A 221 -7.25 13.47 -34.00
CA GLN A 221 -8.48 14.24 -33.94
C GLN A 221 -8.22 15.74 -33.76
N THR A 222 -7.27 16.12 -32.93
CA THR A 222 -6.89 17.54 -32.73
C THR A 222 -6.32 18.15 -34.02
N VAL A 223 -5.46 17.39 -34.72
CA VAL A 223 -4.91 17.83 -36.01
C VAL A 223 -6.02 17.98 -37.06
N ALA A 224 -6.92 17.00 -37.17
CA ALA A 224 -8.05 17.05 -38.08
C ALA A 224 -8.96 18.26 -37.82
N MET A 225 -9.27 18.59 -36.56
CA MET A 225 -10.06 19.78 -36.22
C MET A 225 -9.38 21.07 -36.63
N ARG A 226 -8.04 21.19 -36.46
CA ARG A 226 -7.28 22.36 -36.93
C ARG A 226 -7.27 22.49 -38.45
N LEU A 227 -7.19 21.37 -39.15
CA LEU A 227 -7.27 21.38 -40.63
C LEU A 227 -8.64 21.85 -41.13
N VAL A 228 -9.73 21.41 -40.46
CA VAL A 228 -11.10 21.89 -40.78
C VAL A 228 -11.22 23.40 -40.56
N ASP A 229 -10.65 23.93 -39.50
CA ASP A 229 -10.68 25.36 -39.19
C ASP A 229 -9.84 26.20 -40.20
N GLN A 230 -8.85 25.59 -40.86
CA GLN A 230 -7.99 26.25 -41.87
C GLN A 230 -8.47 26.08 -43.32
N ALA A 231 -9.39 25.14 -43.54
CA ALA A 231 -9.92 24.87 -44.90
C ALA A 231 -10.93 25.96 -45.30
N ASP A 232 -10.45 26.99 -46.00
CA ASP A 232 -11.29 28.04 -46.60
C ASP A 232 -11.94 27.51 -47.89
N GLY A 233 -13.17 27.05 -47.82
CA GLY A 233 -14.10 27.13 -48.94
C GLY A 233 -14.45 25.85 -49.72
N ASP A 234 -13.68 24.79 -49.78
CA ASP A 234 -14.09 23.54 -50.45
C ASP A 234 -14.31 22.41 -49.45
N THR A 235 -15.57 22.10 -49.21
CA THR A 235 -16.00 21.08 -48.21
C THR A 235 -15.58 19.67 -48.59
N GLU A 236 -15.37 19.35 -49.87
CA GLU A 236 -15.00 18.01 -50.31
C GLU A 236 -13.49 17.77 -50.15
N GLU A 237 -12.66 18.75 -50.53
CA GLU A 237 -11.20 18.69 -50.29
C GLU A 237 -10.86 18.64 -48.77
N ALA A 238 -11.58 19.41 -47.99
CA ALA A 238 -11.45 19.37 -46.52
C ALA A 238 -11.86 18.00 -45.93
N ALA A 239 -12.92 17.37 -46.47
CA ALA A 239 -13.35 16.05 -46.03
C ALA A 239 -12.33 14.96 -46.40
N ASP A 240 -11.76 15.00 -47.60
CA ASP A 240 -10.70 14.07 -48.01
C ASP A 240 -9.44 14.20 -47.15
N LEU A 241 -9.06 15.43 -46.84
CA LEU A 241 -7.90 15.71 -45.99
C LEU A 241 -8.12 15.21 -44.56
N VAL A 242 -9.31 15.47 -44.01
CA VAL A 242 -9.69 14.97 -42.67
C VAL A 242 -9.76 13.45 -42.65
N ALA A 243 -10.35 12.81 -43.65
CA ALA A 243 -10.42 11.35 -43.77
C ALA A 243 -9.03 10.72 -43.77
N LYS A 244 -8.09 11.31 -44.52
CA LYS A 244 -6.72 10.84 -44.64
C LYS A 244 -5.90 11.06 -43.36
N GLU A 245 -5.91 12.26 -42.81
CA GLU A 245 -5.07 12.62 -41.65
C GLU A 245 -5.60 12.09 -40.31
N ALA A 246 -6.93 12.00 -40.19
CA ALA A 246 -7.55 11.44 -38.98
C ALA A 246 -7.78 9.92 -39.09
N GLU A 247 -7.50 9.30 -40.24
CA GLU A 247 -7.77 7.87 -40.51
C GLU A 247 -9.24 7.48 -40.22
N VAL A 248 -10.18 8.36 -40.55
CA VAL A 248 -11.62 8.13 -40.41
C VAL A 248 -12.27 7.89 -41.78
N ASP A 249 -13.43 7.24 -41.74
CA ASP A 249 -14.24 7.06 -42.97
C ASP A 249 -14.63 8.40 -43.57
N ILE A 250 -14.67 8.49 -44.93
CA ILE A 250 -14.97 9.70 -45.63
C ILE A 250 -16.35 10.29 -45.27
N GLU A 251 -17.34 9.44 -44.99
CA GLU A 251 -18.66 9.89 -44.56
C GLU A 251 -18.63 10.54 -43.18
N VAL A 252 -17.80 10.01 -42.28
CA VAL A 252 -17.54 10.60 -40.95
C VAL A 252 -16.81 11.94 -41.14
N ALA A 253 -15.80 11.99 -42.00
CA ALA A 253 -15.07 13.22 -42.30
C ALA A 253 -16.01 14.31 -42.87
N ARG A 254 -16.90 13.99 -43.82
CA ARG A 254 -17.91 14.91 -44.35
C ARG A 254 -18.83 15.45 -43.23
N ARG A 255 -19.25 14.61 -42.29
CA ARG A 255 -20.09 15.02 -41.15
C ARG A 255 -19.34 15.95 -40.20
N ILE A 256 -18.03 15.71 -40.00
CA ILE A 256 -17.15 16.58 -39.17
C ILE A 256 -17.04 17.95 -39.84
N VAL A 257 -16.69 18.01 -41.15
CA VAL A 257 -16.56 19.25 -41.91
C VAL A 257 -17.88 20.00 -41.98
N ALA A 258 -19.00 19.28 -42.16
CA ALA A 258 -20.34 19.88 -42.16
C ALA A 258 -20.82 20.37 -40.77
N GLY A 259 -20.01 20.20 -39.73
CA GLY A 259 -20.36 20.60 -38.35
C GLY A 259 -21.47 19.78 -37.69
N ARG A 260 -21.85 18.63 -38.28
CA ARG A 260 -22.95 17.79 -37.76
C ARG A 260 -22.56 16.95 -36.55
N LEU A 261 -21.26 16.88 -36.24
CA LEU A 261 -20.70 16.17 -35.08
C LEU A 261 -20.09 17.16 -34.06
N ARG A 262 -20.58 18.39 -34.03
CA ARG A 262 -20.13 19.42 -33.10
C ARG A 262 -20.88 19.30 -31.76
N THR A 263 -20.13 19.29 -30.68
CA THR A 263 -20.64 19.64 -29.35
C THR A 263 -20.42 21.14 -29.10
N PRO A 264 -21.01 21.76 -28.07
CA PRO A 264 -20.77 23.18 -27.76
C PRO A 264 -19.30 23.54 -27.54
N VAL A 265 -18.44 22.53 -27.30
CA VAL A 265 -17.02 22.73 -26.94
C VAL A 265 -16.06 22.09 -27.97
N ALA A 266 -16.46 21.01 -28.68
CA ALA A 266 -15.59 20.27 -29.60
C ALA A 266 -16.41 19.50 -30.67
N SER A 267 -15.72 19.06 -31.72
CA SER A 267 -16.25 18.08 -32.68
C SER A 267 -15.75 16.68 -32.31
N CYS A 268 -16.66 15.70 -32.27
CA CYS A 268 -16.34 14.32 -31.87
C CYS A 268 -16.88 13.35 -32.92
N ALA A 269 -16.07 12.38 -33.37
CA ALA A 269 -16.44 11.37 -34.34
C ALA A 269 -17.53 10.43 -33.86
N ASP A 270 -17.58 10.16 -32.57
CA ASP A 270 -18.54 9.22 -31.94
C ASP A 270 -19.04 9.74 -30.58
N PHE A 271 -19.72 10.88 -30.61
CA PHE A 271 -20.26 11.54 -29.43
C PHE A 271 -21.31 10.69 -28.70
N LEU A 272 -22.16 9.97 -29.47
CA LEU A 272 -23.29 9.22 -28.88
C LEU A 272 -22.91 7.86 -28.30
N ASN A 273 -21.81 7.27 -28.77
CA ASN A 273 -21.35 5.94 -28.32
C ASN A 273 -20.07 6.00 -27.47
N SER A 274 -19.57 7.20 -27.16
CA SER A 274 -18.39 7.31 -26.29
C SER A 274 -18.75 6.96 -24.84
N ASP A 275 -17.88 6.26 -24.15
CA ASP A 275 -18.04 5.91 -22.71
C ASP A 275 -18.23 7.13 -21.80
N HIS A 276 -18.00 8.34 -22.33
CA HIS A 276 -18.15 9.62 -21.65
C HIS A 276 -19.38 10.42 -22.11
N SER A 277 -20.22 9.86 -22.96
CA SER A 277 -21.44 10.55 -23.36
C SER A 277 -22.46 10.55 -22.21
N ALA A 278 -22.93 11.74 -21.84
CA ALA A 278 -23.99 11.90 -20.82
C ALA A 278 -25.38 11.43 -21.32
N ALA A 279 -25.47 10.78 -22.49
CA ALA A 279 -26.69 10.24 -23.09
C ALA A 279 -27.12 8.94 -22.37
N GLY A 280 -27.47 9.04 -21.13
CA GLY A 280 -27.95 7.91 -20.31
C GLY A 280 -28.63 8.35 -19.02
N THR A 281 -28.77 9.64 -18.77
CA THR A 281 -29.59 10.13 -17.67
C THR A 281 -30.94 10.65 -18.22
N PRO A 282 -32.07 10.04 -17.77
CA PRO A 282 -33.42 10.49 -18.14
C PRO A 282 -33.73 11.89 -17.60
#